data_24570228d7884612a9310a28cf5be4c3
#
_entry.id   24570228d7884612a9310a28cf5be4c3
#
_cell.length_a   1.000
_cell.length_b   1.000
_cell.length_c   1.000
_cell.angle_alpha   90.00
_cell.angle_beta   90.00
_cell.angle_gamma   90.00
#
_symmetry.space_group_name_H-M   'P 1'
#
loop_
_entity.id
_entity.type
_entity.pdbx_description
1 polymer ?
#
loop_
_entity_poly.entity_id
_entity_poly.type
_entity_poly.pdbx_seq_one_letter_code
_entity_poly.pdbx_strand_id
1 'polypeptide(L)'
;MIVEKYRPKSLDDLIGQEEVVNFVREWARKWEEGYPQKPLLLYGRPGCGKTSLAHALARDMNWEILEMNASDMRNKSSIEAILPSASTQSTLTGQKRLIVIDEVDGLAGQEDRGGVSALLDVIDETKQPMILIANQVFIQKLKSLLPEVEKIEMKPVNARILKSYLKKIAEKEGLNISDEKIGEIVERANGDVRSALIDLTSVVVYRDREKDVYRAVAQVFKAQDYQTARSAFWDVDIDPDMQMLWIEENIPNEYTSLSDVKDAFEYLSRADVFYGRISRRQSWGLLRYALELATAGVASAKKQNANRFVKYRFPSYLQRMSYTISSRAIINSACRKIGERMHLSSKEVQMQIRFILPFVLKNPEYYKLSDTEIKSLLSELGKK
;
A
#
# COMPACT_ATOMS: atom_id res chain seq x y z
N MET A 1 -4.82 9.41 -11.60
CA MET A 1 -5.12 8.46 -10.51
C MET A 1 -6.56 8.64 -10.04
N ILE A 2 -7.27 7.57 -9.65
CA ILE A 2 -8.68 7.65 -9.22
C ILE A 2 -8.85 8.54 -8.00
N VAL A 3 -7.89 8.52 -7.07
CA VAL A 3 -7.89 9.37 -5.86
C VAL A 3 -7.97 10.85 -6.20
N GLU A 4 -7.22 11.31 -7.21
CA GLU A 4 -7.27 12.73 -7.64
C GLU A 4 -8.54 13.06 -8.43
N LYS A 5 -9.04 12.12 -9.24
CA LYS A 5 -10.28 12.29 -10.01
C LYS A 5 -11.49 12.48 -9.10
N TYR A 6 -11.54 11.75 -7.98
CA TYR A 6 -12.62 11.78 -6.99
C TYR A 6 -12.27 12.58 -5.73
N ARG A 7 -11.23 13.42 -5.78
CA ARG A 7 -10.95 14.36 -4.71
C ARG A 7 -12.11 15.35 -4.57
N PRO A 8 -12.67 15.57 -3.37
CA PRO A 8 -13.75 16.50 -3.13
C PRO A 8 -13.44 17.89 -3.72
N LYS A 9 -14.38 18.44 -4.49
CA LYS A 9 -14.27 19.77 -5.09
C LYS A 9 -15.00 20.83 -4.28
N SER A 10 -16.01 20.42 -3.54
CA SER A 10 -16.81 21.23 -2.61
C SER A 10 -16.89 20.53 -1.26
N LEU A 11 -17.22 21.26 -0.22
CA LEU A 11 -17.51 20.73 1.11
C LEU A 11 -18.66 19.70 1.10
N ASP A 12 -19.62 19.84 0.18
CA ASP A 12 -20.72 18.90 0.00
C ASP A 12 -20.30 17.54 -0.56
N ASP A 13 -19.13 17.46 -1.19
CA ASP A 13 -18.57 16.20 -1.70
C ASP A 13 -17.89 15.36 -0.60
N LEU A 14 -17.69 15.93 0.60
CA LEU A 14 -17.07 15.22 1.72
C LEU A 14 -18.05 14.25 2.36
N ILE A 15 -17.71 12.98 2.36
CA ILE A 15 -18.56 11.93 2.90
C ILE A 15 -18.32 11.69 4.39
N GLY A 16 -19.40 11.55 5.16
CA GLY A 16 -19.36 11.11 6.56
C GLY A 16 -18.73 12.11 7.53
N GLN A 17 -18.70 13.41 7.19
CA GLN A 17 -18.13 14.49 8.00
C GLN A 17 -19.09 15.68 8.14
N GLU A 18 -20.42 15.43 8.14
CA GLU A 18 -21.44 16.48 8.07
C GLU A 18 -21.32 17.52 9.20
N GLU A 19 -21.05 17.08 10.44
CA GLU A 19 -20.87 17.97 11.60
C GLU A 19 -19.65 18.88 11.42
N VAL A 20 -18.54 18.31 10.95
CA VAL A 20 -17.30 19.05 10.70
C VAL A 20 -17.48 20.05 9.57
N VAL A 21 -18.14 19.66 8.49
CA VAL A 21 -18.44 20.52 7.34
C VAL A 21 -19.28 21.73 7.76
N ASN A 22 -20.33 21.52 8.54
CA ASN A 22 -21.18 22.60 9.04
C ASN A 22 -20.41 23.56 9.93
N PHE A 23 -19.58 23.04 10.83
CA PHE A 23 -18.76 23.88 11.69
C PHE A 23 -17.76 24.73 10.89
N VAL A 24 -17.07 24.10 9.93
CA VAL A 24 -16.05 24.78 9.10
C VAL A 24 -16.69 25.86 8.21
N ARG A 25 -17.90 25.62 7.68
CA ARG A 25 -18.66 26.63 6.95
C ARG A 25 -18.98 27.86 7.81
N GLU A 26 -19.46 27.64 9.03
CA GLU A 26 -19.77 28.74 9.96
C GLU A 26 -18.49 29.50 10.35
N TRP A 27 -17.40 28.82 10.60
CA TRP A 27 -16.10 29.41 10.85
C TRP A 27 -15.62 30.28 9.67
N ALA A 28 -15.76 29.78 8.44
CA ALA A 28 -15.36 30.53 7.24
C ALA A 28 -16.29 31.75 6.99
N ARG A 29 -17.58 31.61 7.24
CA ARG A 29 -18.54 32.71 7.13
C ARG A 29 -18.19 33.88 8.05
N LYS A 30 -17.80 33.60 9.32
CA LYS A 30 -17.32 34.62 10.26
C LYS A 30 -16.09 35.35 9.75
N TRP A 31 -15.17 34.63 9.12
CA TRP A 31 -14.00 35.24 8.44
C TRP A 31 -14.44 36.21 7.31
N GLU A 32 -15.45 35.84 6.52
CA GLU A 32 -15.97 36.73 5.45
C GLU A 32 -16.64 37.97 6.03
N GLU A 33 -17.35 37.84 7.15
CA GLU A 33 -18.00 38.94 7.86
C GLU A 33 -16.98 39.88 8.56
N GLY A 34 -15.69 39.56 8.51
CA GLY A 34 -14.64 40.38 9.11
C GLY A 34 -14.34 40.08 10.60
N TYR A 35 -14.87 38.98 11.13
CA TYR A 35 -14.60 38.54 12.48
C TYR A 35 -13.45 37.49 12.49
N PRO A 36 -12.22 37.87 12.89
CA PRO A 36 -11.13 36.92 13.01
C PRO A 36 -11.47 35.77 13.95
N GLN A 37 -11.17 34.57 13.54
CA GLN A 37 -11.37 33.35 14.32
C GLN A 37 -10.04 32.69 14.63
N LYS A 38 -9.97 31.87 15.69
CA LYS A 38 -8.81 31.02 15.95
C LYS A 38 -8.56 30.09 14.78
N PRO A 39 -7.28 29.75 14.49
CA PRO A 39 -6.94 28.71 13.53
C PRO A 39 -7.62 27.39 13.87
N LEU A 40 -7.99 26.62 12.84
CA LEU A 40 -8.53 25.28 13.02
C LEU A 40 -7.40 24.25 13.06
N LEU A 41 -7.46 23.31 14.01
CA LEU A 41 -6.61 22.13 14.03
C LEU A 41 -7.45 20.90 13.68
N LEU A 42 -7.36 20.45 12.42
CA LEU A 42 -7.98 19.23 11.93
C LEU A 42 -7.10 18.03 12.28
N TYR A 43 -7.60 17.10 13.09
CA TYR A 43 -6.86 15.92 13.45
C TYR A 43 -7.66 14.64 13.27
N GLY A 44 -6.99 13.52 13.06
CA GLY A 44 -7.60 12.21 12.87
C GLY A 44 -6.76 11.28 12.00
N ARG A 45 -7.25 10.07 11.79
CA ARG A 45 -6.52 9.05 11.02
C ARG A 45 -6.23 9.51 9.58
N PRO A 46 -5.16 8.97 8.95
CA PRO A 46 -4.91 9.21 7.53
C PRO A 46 -6.13 8.82 6.67
N GLY A 47 -6.31 9.50 5.53
CA GLY A 47 -7.36 9.18 4.56
C GLY A 47 -8.80 9.55 4.95
N CYS A 48 -9.05 10.18 6.10
CA CYS A 48 -10.39 10.66 6.51
C CYS A 48 -10.82 11.98 5.84
N GLY A 49 -9.96 12.62 5.03
CA GLY A 49 -10.30 13.79 4.23
C GLY A 49 -9.84 15.15 4.75
N LYS A 50 -8.92 15.23 5.72
CA LYS A 50 -8.42 16.49 6.33
C LYS A 50 -7.92 17.51 5.29
N THR A 51 -6.95 17.13 4.49
CA THR A 51 -6.40 18.01 3.45
C THR A 51 -7.42 18.30 2.35
N SER A 52 -8.27 17.31 2.02
CA SER A 52 -9.36 17.51 1.05
C SER A 52 -10.41 18.53 1.52
N LEU A 53 -10.72 18.56 2.83
CA LEU A 53 -11.62 19.54 3.42
C LEU A 53 -11.06 20.95 3.28
N ALA A 54 -9.78 21.17 3.56
CA ALA A 54 -9.14 22.47 3.43
C ALA A 54 -9.19 22.99 1.98
N HIS A 55 -8.91 22.12 1.01
CA HIS A 55 -9.01 22.47 -0.40
C HIS A 55 -10.44 22.74 -0.87
N ALA A 56 -11.41 21.95 -0.42
CA ALA A 56 -12.81 22.13 -0.74
C ALA A 56 -13.33 23.45 -0.16
N LEU A 57 -12.97 23.78 1.10
CA LEU A 57 -13.30 25.04 1.73
C LEU A 57 -12.76 26.24 0.94
N ALA A 58 -11.48 26.21 0.58
CA ALA A 58 -10.87 27.31 -0.17
C ALA A 58 -11.59 27.56 -1.51
N ARG A 59 -12.01 26.48 -2.19
CA ARG A 59 -12.79 26.60 -3.44
C ARG A 59 -14.19 27.16 -3.22
N ASP A 60 -14.92 26.67 -2.21
CA ASP A 60 -16.29 27.12 -1.91
C ASP A 60 -16.31 28.58 -1.50
N MET A 61 -15.27 29.05 -0.78
CA MET A 61 -15.13 30.44 -0.35
C MET A 61 -14.41 31.34 -1.37
N ASN A 62 -13.95 30.78 -2.48
CA ASN A 62 -13.15 31.49 -3.47
C ASN A 62 -11.89 32.13 -2.86
N TRP A 63 -11.23 31.43 -1.94
CA TRP A 63 -9.98 31.85 -1.30
C TRP A 63 -8.77 31.30 -2.03
N GLU A 64 -7.69 32.10 -2.05
CA GLU A 64 -6.39 31.59 -2.47
C GLU A 64 -5.86 30.60 -1.42
N ILE A 65 -5.33 29.46 -1.81
CA ILE A 65 -4.75 28.48 -0.88
C ILE A 65 -3.23 28.57 -0.90
N LEU A 66 -2.63 28.66 0.28
CA LEU A 66 -1.20 28.48 0.50
C LEU A 66 -1.00 27.22 1.36
N GLU A 67 -0.61 26.14 0.72
CA GLU A 67 -0.37 24.84 1.39
C GLU A 67 1.13 24.66 1.62
N MET A 68 1.49 24.25 2.83
CA MET A 68 2.86 23.99 3.24
C MET A 68 2.89 22.71 4.08
N ASN A 69 3.94 21.88 3.91
CA ASN A 69 4.16 20.73 4.75
C ASN A 69 5.10 21.10 5.90
N ALA A 70 4.69 20.82 7.13
CA ALA A 70 5.49 21.12 8.31
C ALA A 70 6.82 20.33 8.33
N SER A 71 6.90 19.19 7.68
CA SER A 71 8.15 18.43 7.54
C SER A 71 9.22 19.16 6.74
N ASP A 72 8.81 20.05 5.80
CA ASP A 72 9.72 20.86 4.99
C ASP A 72 10.17 22.13 5.73
N MET A 73 9.48 22.44 6.86
CA MET A 73 9.65 23.65 7.66
C MET A 73 10.42 23.40 8.97
N ARG A 74 11.34 22.44 8.99
CA ARG A 74 12.08 22.03 10.20
C ARG A 74 12.94 23.12 10.84
N ASN A 75 13.24 24.19 10.12
CA ASN A 75 14.04 25.30 10.60
C ASN A 75 13.17 26.53 10.84
N LYS A 76 13.35 27.18 12.01
CA LYS A 76 12.71 28.44 12.39
C LYS A 76 12.82 29.50 11.27
N SER A 77 13.97 29.59 10.59
CA SER A 77 14.21 30.50 9.48
C SER A 77 13.32 30.30 8.26
N SER A 78 12.87 29.07 7.98
CA SER A 78 11.96 28.79 6.86
C SER A 78 10.52 29.23 7.18
N ILE A 79 10.08 29.07 8.41
CA ILE A 79 8.79 29.53 8.90
C ILE A 79 8.76 31.07 8.89
N GLU A 80 9.77 31.72 9.46
CA GLU A 80 9.89 33.17 9.56
C GLU A 80 10.05 33.88 8.19
N ALA A 81 10.56 33.21 7.18
CA ALA A 81 10.73 33.79 5.86
C ALA A 81 9.42 33.84 5.02
N ILE A 82 8.54 32.88 5.17
CA ILE A 82 7.38 32.71 4.28
C ILE A 82 6.07 33.09 4.98
N LEU A 83 5.83 32.60 6.19
CA LEU A 83 4.55 32.74 6.89
C LEU A 83 4.19 34.18 7.27
N PRO A 84 5.06 35.02 7.84
CA PRO A 84 4.70 36.37 8.23
C PRO A 84 4.23 37.23 7.05
N SER A 85 4.91 37.10 5.89
CA SER A 85 4.52 37.84 4.69
C SER A 85 3.17 37.34 4.14
N ALA A 86 2.93 36.04 4.20
CA ALA A 86 1.69 35.43 3.73
C ALA A 86 0.49 35.69 4.66
N SER A 87 0.73 35.78 5.97
CA SER A 87 -0.30 35.96 6.99
C SER A 87 -0.78 37.41 7.15
N THR A 88 0.07 38.38 6.82
CA THR A 88 -0.20 39.82 7.02
C THR A 88 -0.58 40.56 5.72
N GLN A 89 -0.13 40.07 4.55
CA GLN A 89 -0.41 40.75 3.29
C GLN A 89 -1.74 40.30 2.68
N SER A 90 -2.53 41.24 2.20
CA SER A 90 -3.70 40.96 1.37
C SER A 90 -3.23 40.51 -0.02
N THR A 91 -4.01 39.63 -0.65
CA THR A 91 -3.75 39.18 -2.03
C THR A 91 -3.91 40.36 -3.01
N LEU A 92 -3.21 40.33 -4.14
CA LEU A 92 -3.35 41.32 -5.20
C LEU A 92 -4.77 41.41 -5.75
N THR A 93 -5.56 40.36 -5.60
CA THR A 93 -6.95 40.27 -6.05
C THR A 93 -7.97 40.69 -4.97
N GLY A 94 -7.54 41.04 -3.76
CA GLY A 94 -8.40 41.34 -2.62
C GLY A 94 -9.10 40.12 -2.00
N GLN A 95 -8.83 38.92 -2.50
CA GLN A 95 -9.34 37.67 -1.94
C GLN A 95 -8.61 37.32 -0.62
N LYS A 96 -9.28 36.59 0.27
CA LYS A 96 -8.59 36.02 1.44
C LYS A 96 -7.69 34.87 1.02
N ARG A 97 -6.68 34.61 1.84
CA ARG A 97 -5.73 33.51 1.63
C ARG A 97 -5.90 32.51 2.76
N LEU A 98 -6.31 31.27 2.43
CA LEU A 98 -6.31 30.18 3.38
C LEU A 98 -4.90 29.61 3.52
N ILE A 99 -4.32 29.72 4.70
CA ILE A 99 -3.03 29.12 5.03
C ILE A 99 -3.28 27.70 5.55
N VAL A 100 -2.71 26.69 4.90
CA VAL A 100 -2.82 25.28 5.31
C VAL A 100 -1.43 24.75 5.65
N ILE A 101 -1.26 24.28 6.88
CA ILE A 101 -0.01 23.65 7.32
C ILE A 101 -0.32 22.18 7.61
N ASP A 102 0.16 21.30 6.74
CA ASP A 102 -0.05 19.85 6.85
C ASP A 102 1.06 19.18 7.68
N GLU A 103 0.72 18.08 8.34
CA GLU A 103 1.62 17.25 9.15
C GLU A 103 2.31 18.02 10.31
N VAL A 104 1.57 18.92 11.01
CA VAL A 104 2.14 19.70 12.11
C VAL A 104 2.66 18.83 13.28
N ASP A 105 2.22 17.58 13.38
CA ASP A 105 2.77 16.58 14.29
C ASP A 105 4.22 16.20 13.92
N GLY A 106 4.65 16.40 12.68
CA GLY A 106 6.03 16.29 12.24
C GLY A 106 6.98 17.31 12.84
N LEU A 107 6.51 18.51 13.22
CA LEU A 107 7.30 19.53 13.93
C LEU A 107 7.73 19.08 15.35
N ALA A 108 7.21 17.97 15.84
CA ALA A 108 7.52 17.42 17.16
C ALA A 108 8.76 16.50 17.19
N GLY A 109 9.59 16.45 16.14
CA GLY A 109 10.83 15.66 16.05
C GLY A 109 11.91 16.09 17.06
N GLN A 110 12.92 15.23 17.30
CA GLN A 110 14.03 15.54 18.24
C GLN A 110 14.97 16.64 17.73
N GLU A 111 14.96 16.92 16.43
CA GLU A 111 15.84 17.89 15.77
C GLU A 111 15.20 19.28 15.59
N ASP A 112 13.90 19.41 15.89
CA ASP A 112 13.17 20.67 15.69
C ASP A 112 13.37 21.64 16.85
N ARG A 113 14.31 22.56 16.69
CA ARG A 113 14.53 23.66 17.64
C ARG A 113 13.73 24.89 17.21
N GLY A 114 12.54 25.08 17.80
CA GLY A 114 11.78 26.31 17.70
C GLY A 114 10.68 26.37 16.63
N GLY A 115 10.38 25.30 15.89
CA GLY A 115 9.32 25.30 14.88
C GLY A 115 7.93 25.59 15.47
N VAL A 116 7.57 24.97 16.59
CA VAL A 116 6.29 25.22 17.28
C VAL A 116 6.22 26.66 17.83
N SER A 117 7.33 27.22 18.34
CA SER A 117 7.37 28.62 18.81
C SER A 117 7.14 29.59 17.66
N ALA A 118 7.83 29.40 16.52
CA ALA A 118 7.65 30.25 15.35
C ALA A 118 6.21 30.16 14.79
N LEU A 119 5.59 28.98 14.86
CA LEU A 119 4.19 28.82 14.46
C LEU A 119 3.24 29.58 15.39
N LEU A 120 3.50 29.61 16.70
CA LEU A 120 2.72 30.41 17.66
C LEU A 120 2.84 31.88 17.38
N ASP A 121 4.07 32.39 17.13
CA ASP A 121 4.29 33.79 16.76
C ASP A 121 3.48 34.18 15.51
N VAL A 122 3.40 33.29 14.51
CA VAL A 122 2.59 33.53 13.29
C VAL A 122 1.09 33.47 13.57
N ILE A 123 0.63 32.58 14.44
CA ILE A 123 -0.79 32.47 14.83
C ILE A 123 -1.25 33.78 15.50
N ASP A 124 -0.43 34.38 16.37
CA ASP A 124 -0.76 35.62 17.07
C ASP A 124 -0.84 36.83 16.11
N GLU A 125 -0.05 36.84 15.06
CA GLU A 125 0.01 37.95 14.09
C GLU A 125 -0.90 37.78 12.87
N THR A 126 -1.47 36.59 12.65
CA THR A 126 -2.21 36.29 11.42
C THR A 126 -3.51 37.07 11.27
N LYS A 127 -3.71 37.66 10.09
CA LYS A 127 -4.96 38.29 9.63
C LYS A 127 -5.68 37.46 8.56
N GLN A 128 -5.22 36.26 8.34
CA GLN A 128 -5.74 35.34 7.31
C GLN A 128 -6.26 34.03 7.98
N PRO A 129 -7.27 33.39 7.41
CA PRO A 129 -7.76 32.11 7.88
C PRO A 129 -6.65 31.06 7.80
N MET A 130 -6.49 30.25 8.86
CA MET A 130 -5.46 29.22 8.95
C MET A 130 -6.04 27.88 9.39
N ILE A 131 -5.61 26.82 8.73
CA ILE A 131 -5.94 25.43 9.05
C ILE A 131 -4.62 24.65 9.27
N LEU A 132 -4.52 24.03 10.42
CA LEU A 132 -3.44 23.11 10.77
C LEU A 132 -3.95 21.68 10.68
N ILE A 133 -3.14 20.77 10.16
CA ILE A 133 -3.53 19.37 9.97
C ILE A 133 -2.53 18.47 10.69
N ALA A 134 -3.05 17.53 11.49
CA ALA A 134 -2.26 16.54 12.22
C ALA A 134 -2.89 15.14 12.12
N ASN A 135 -2.06 14.10 12.23
CA ASN A 135 -2.57 12.75 12.42
C ASN A 135 -2.78 12.44 13.89
N GLN A 136 -1.93 13.00 14.78
CA GLN A 136 -1.99 12.84 16.22
C GLN A 136 -1.85 14.21 16.93
N VAL A 137 -2.69 14.48 17.92
CA VAL A 137 -2.72 15.76 18.64
C VAL A 137 -2.06 15.68 20.02
N PHE A 138 -2.08 14.48 20.65
CA PHE A 138 -1.63 14.32 22.02
C PHE A 138 -0.10 14.15 22.17
N ILE A 139 0.68 14.84 21.35
CA ILE A 139 2.14 14.87 21.44
C ILE A 139 2.53 15.98 22.40
N GLN A 140 3.43 15.70 23.37
CA GLN A 140 3.81 16.65 24.42
C GLN A 140 4.23 18.03 23.89
N LYS A 141 4.91 18.06 22.75
CA LYS A 141 5.43 19.31 22.15
C LYS A 141 4.35 20.20 21.51
N LEU A 142 3.18 19.65 21.16
CA LEU A 142 2.05 20.43 20.63
C LEU A 142 1.17 21.00 21.73
N LYS A 143 1.44 20.72 23.00
CA LYS A 143 0.61 21.21 24.12
C LYS A 143 0.53 22.74 24.19
N SER A 144 1.59 23.46 23.82
CA SER A 144 1.59 24.93 23.76
C SER A 144 0.71 25.50 22.64
N LEU A 145 0.50 24.74 21.56
CA LEU A 145 -0.34 25.13 20.44
C LEU A 145 -1.83 24.93 20.72
N LEU A 146 -2.21 23.95 21.53
CA LEU A 146 -3.60 23.55 21.73
C LEU A 146 -4.54 24.66 22.30
N PRO A 147 -4.09 25.58 23.15
CA PRO A 147 -4.94 26.71 23.62
C PRO A 147 -5.24 27.74 22.53
N GLU A 148 -4.34 27.88 21.55
CA GLU A 148 -4.45 28.91 20.51
C GLU A 148 -5.22 28.47 19.26
N VAL A 149 -5.67 27.21 19.23
CA VAL A 149 -6.37 26.62 18.08
C VAL A 149 -7.72 26.02 18.46
N GLU A 150 -8.66 26.02 17.54
CA GLU A 150 -9.93 25.29 17.63
C GLU A 150 -9.73 23.86 17.12
N LYS A 151 -9.94 22.86 17.99
CA LYS A 151 -9.67 21.45 17.67
C LYS A 151 -10.89 20.77 17.07
N ILE A 152 -10.70 20.13 15.92
CA ILE A 152 -11.77 19.40 15.24
C ILE A 152 -11.27 17.98 14.91
N GLU A 153 -11.94 16.98 15.47
CA GLU A 153 -11.66 15.59 15.18
C GLU A 153 -12.38 15.15 13.90
N MET A 154 -11.61 14.67 12.93
CA MET A 154 -12.15 14.00 11.75
C MET A 154 -12.15 12.49 11.96
N LYS A 155 -13.34 11.95 12.17
CA LYS A 155 -13.54 10.51 12.43
C LYS A 155 -13.36 9.69 11.16
N PRO A 156 -12.97 8.41 11.29
CA PRO A 156 -13.01 7.47 10.16
C PRO A 156 -14.39 7.39 9.55
N VAL A 157 -14.48 7.34 8.23
CA VAL A 157 -15.79 7.30 7.54
C VAL A 157 -16.51 5.98 7.84
N ASN A 158 -17.79 6.08 8.17
CA ASN A 158 -18.62 4.92 8.48
C ASN A 158 -18.63 3.92 7.31
N ALA A 159 -18.51 2.62 7.63
CA ALA A 159 -18.44 1.55 6.64
C ALA A 159 -19.63 1.54 5.65
N ARG A 160 -20.85 1.86 6.10
CA ARG A 160 -22.04 1.92 5.23
C ARG A 160 -21.94 3.07 4.22
N ILE A 161 -21.51 4.25 4.69
CA ILE A 161 -21.33 5.44 3.84
C ILE A 161 -20.22 5.16 2.81
N LEU A 162 -19.07 4.63 3.27
CA LEU A 162 -17.95 4.27 2.41
C LEU A 162 -18.36 3.23 1.36
N LYS A 163 -19.11 2.18 1.75
CA LYS A 163 -19.65 1.18 0.81
C LYS A 163 -20.52 1.79 -0.27
N SER A 164 -21.44 2.66 0.10
CA SER A 164 -22.33 3.36 -0.84
C SER A 164 -21.53 4.25 -1.79
N TYR A 165 -20.52 4.94 -1.28
CA TYR A 165 -19.65 5.80 -2.07
C TYR A 165 -18.83 5.01 -3.10
N LEU A 166 -18.21 3.91 -2.67
CA LEU A 166 -17.44 3.05 -3.58
C LEU A 166 -18.30 2.42 -4.67
N LYS A 167 -19.57 2.04 -4.36
CA LYS A 167 -20.50 1.55 -5.38
C LYS A 167 -20.78 2.60 -6.46
N LYS A 168 -21.10 3.83 -6.04
CA LYS A 168 -21.34 4.94 -6.97
C LYS A 168 -20.11 5.20 -7.88
N ILE A 169 -18.91 5.09 -7.32
CA ILE A 169 -17.68 5.24 -8.11
C ILE A 169 -17.49 4.06 -9.06
N ALA A 170 -17.70 2.84 -8.59
CA ALA A 170 -17.60 1.64 -9.43
C ALA A 170 -18.56 1.72 -10.63
N GLU A 171 -19.82 2.15 -10.40
CA GLU A 171 -20.80 2.36 -11.46
C GLU A 171 -20.35 3.46 -12.45
N LYS A 172 -19.88 4.61 -11.97
CA LYS A 172 -19.40 5.72 -12.81
C LYS A 172 -18.17 5.33 -13.67
N GLU A 173 -17.31 4.49 -13.13
CA GLU A 173 -16.11 4.01 -13.85
C GLU A 173 -16.40 2.75 -14.67
N GLY A 174 -17.62 2.22 -14.68
CA GLY A 174 -17.98 0.99 -15.38
C GLY A 174 -17.28 -0.27 -14.83
N LEU A 175 -16.90 -0.26 -13.54
CA LEU A 175 -16.17 -1.33 -12.89
C LEU A 175 -17.13 -2.45 -12.46
N ASN A 176 -16.99 -3.63 -13.04
CA ASN A 176 -17.83 -4.78 -12.69
C ASN A 176 -17.28 -5.49 -11.43
N ILE A 177 -17.56 -4.94 -10.25
CA ILE A 177 -17.10 -5.44 -8.95
C ILE A 177 -18.32 -5.93 -8.15
N SER A 178 -18.23 -7.13 -7.56
CA SER A 178 -19.32 -7.67 -6.73
C SER A 178 -19.41 -6.93 -5.38
N ASP A 179 -20.63 -6.89 -4.84
CA ASP A 179 -20.94 -6.29 -3.53
C ASP A 179 -20.12 -6.85 -2.38
N GLU A 180 -19.77 -8.14 -2.45
CA GLU A 180 -18.93 -8.83 -1.47
C GLU A 180 -17.51 -8.27 -1.48
N LYS A 181 -16.94 -8.07 -2.67
CA LYS A 181 -15.60 -7.49 -2.81
C LYS A 181 -15.51 -6.04 -2.39
N ILE A 182 -16.56 -5.25 -2.66
CA ILE A 182 -16.65 -3.88 -2.12
C ILE A 182 -16.72 -3.94 -0.60
N GLY A 183 -17.43 -4.91 -0.02
CA GLY A 183 -17.45 -5.17 1.42
C GLY A 183 -16.07 -5.45 2.00
N GLU A 184 -15.29 -6.34 1.37
CA GLU A 184 -13.91 -6.66 1.78
C GLU A 184 -12.98 -5.43 1.74
N ILE A 185 -13.10 -4.60 0.68
CA ILE A 185 -12.34 -3.34 0.56
C ILE A 185 -12.68 -2.40 1.72
N VAL A 186 -13.96 -2.23 2.04
CA VAL A 186 -14.43 -1.36 3.11
C VAL A 186 -13.91 -1.82 4.48
N GLU A 187 -13.95 -3.12 4.76
CA GLU A 187 -13.42 -3.70 6.00
C GLU A 187 -11.91 -3.47 6.15
N ARG A 188 -11.15 -3.69 5.09
CA ARG A 188 -9.69 -3.46 5.09
C ARG A 188 -9.33 -1.99 5.26
N ALA A 189 -10.05 -1.11 4.57
CA ALA A 189 -9.80 0.32 4.60
C ALA A 189 -10.13 0.96 5.96
N ASN A 190 -11.01 0.34 6.77
CA ASN A 190 -11.35 0.79 8.13
C ASN A 190 -11.63 2.29 8.23
N GLY A 191 -12.37 2.83 7.25
CA GLY A 191 -12.75 4.24 7.18
C GLY A 191 -11.75 5.17 6.49
N ASP A 192 -10.63 4.66 5.96
CA ASP A 192 -9.67 5.37 5.11
C ASP A 192 -10.19 5.38 3.66
N VAL A 193 -10.73 6.53 3.22
CA VAL A 193 -11.29 6.70 1.87
C VAL A 193 -10.21 6.61 0.78
N ARG A 194 -9.00 7.12 1.06
CA ARG A 194 -7.87 7.08 0.11
C ARG A 194 -7.45 5.64 -0.17
N SER A 195 -7.26 4.86 0.89
CA SER A 195 -6.92 3.42 0.79
C SER A 195 -8.02 2.66 0.04
N ALA A 196 -9.29 2.89 0.39
CA ALA A 196 -10.43 2.25 -0.27
C ALA A 196 -10.49 2.51 -1.78
N LEU A 197 -10.19 3.74 -2.22
CA LEU A 197 -10.15 4.10 -3.64
C LEU A 197 -8.98 3.45 -4.39
N ILE A 198 -7.82 3.34 -3.75
CA ILE A 198 -6.66 2.64 -4.30
C ILE A 198 -6.97 1.15 -4.45
N ASP A 199 -7.55 0.52 -3.42
CA ASP A 199 -7.92 -0.89 -3.45
C ASP A 199 -9.00 -1.17 -4.50
N LEU A 200 -9.96 -0.27 -4.67
CA LEU A 200 -11.00 -0.38 -5.69
C LEU A 200 -10.40 -0.49 -7.12
N THR A 201 -9.41 0.33 -7.43
CA THR A 201 -8.70 0.27 -8.72
C THR A 201 -7.78 -0.93 -8.83
N SER A 202 -7.09 -1.28 -7.76
CA SER A 202 -6.18 -2.41 -7.75
C SER A 202 -6.89 -3.73 -8.04
N VAL A 203 -8.10 -3.93 -7.48
CA VAL A 203 -8.93 -5.12 -7.75
C VAL A 203 -9.28 -5.27 -9.23
N VAL A 204 -9.54 -4.17 -9.92
CA VAL A 204 -9.87 -4.18 -11.37
C VAL A 204 -8.65 -4.50 -12.21
N VAL A 205 -7.56 -3.77 -11.98
CA VAL A 205 -6.28 -3.98 -12.67
C VAL A 205 -5.78 -5.42 -12.46
N TYR A 206 -5.92 -5.95 -11.24
CA TYR A 206 -5.51 -7.32 -10.92
C TYR A 206 -6.36 -8.36 -11.67
N ARG A 207 -7.69 -8.18 -11.77
CA ARG A 207 -8.58 -9.10 -12.51
C ARG A 207 -8.33 -9.15 -14.00
N ASP A 208 -8.07 -8.01 -14.60
CA ASP A 208 -7.79 -7.96 -16.05
C ASP A 208 -6.40 -8.55 -16.32
N ARG A 209 -5.41 -8.26 -15.51
CA ARG A 209 -4.09 -8.92 -15.57
C ARG A 209 -4.17 -10.42 -15.37
N GLU A 210 -4.95 -10.92 -14.40
CA GLU A 210 -5.15 -12.37 -14.24
C GLU A 210 -5.76 -13.00 -15.48
N LYS A 211 -6.81 -12.43 -16.06
CA LYS A 211 -7.45 -12.97 -17.28
C LYS A 211 -6.48 -13.03 -18.44
N ASP A 212 -5.63 -12.01 -18.60
CA ASP A 212 -4.63 -11.96 -19.66
C ASP A 212 -3.55 -13.02 -19.44
N VAL A 213 -3.10 -13.25 -18.19
CA VAL A 213 -2.16 -14.32 -17.86
C VAL A 213 -2.76 -15.70 -18.13
N TYR A 214 -4.02 -15.96 -17.73
CA TYR A 214 -4.69 -17.23 -18.05
C TYR A 214 -4.81 -17.48 -19.54
N ARG A 215 -5.08 -16.45 -20.34
CA ARG A 215 -5.11 -16.53 -21.81
C ARG A 215 -3.73 -16.85 -22.37
N ALA A 216 -2.69 -16.18 -21.89
CA ALA A 216 -1.31 -16.41 -22.31
C ALA A 216 -0.85 -17.84 -21.99
N VAL A 217 -1.13 -18.34 -20.79
CA VAL A 217 -0.84 -19.73 -20.39
C VAL A 217 -1.57 -20.71 -21.31
N ALA A 218 -2.87 -20.47 -21.57
CA ALA A 218 -3.65 -21.27 -22.51
C ALA A 218 -3.05 -21.24 -23.91
N GLN A 219 -2.60 -20.08 -24.38
CA GLN A 219 -1.97 -19.92 -25.69
C GLN A 219 -0.67 -20.71 -25.78
N VAL A 220 0.21 -20.70 -24.76
CA VAL A 220 1.41 -21.53 -24.73
C VAL A 220 1.07 -23.01 -24.89
N PHE A 221 0.19 -23.53 -24.05
CA PHE A 221 -0.11 -24.96 -24.03
C PHE A 221 -0.94 -25.47 -25.22
N LYS A 222 -1.69 -24.58 -25.85
CA LYS A 222 -2.55 -24.92 -27.03
C LYS A 222 -1.96 -24.49 -28.37
N ALA A 223 -0.78 -23.86 -28.34
CA ALA A 223 -0.09 -23.44 -29.54
C ALA A 223 0.20 -24.66 -30.47
N GLN A 224 -0.06 -24.50 -31.75
CA GLN A 224 0.27 -25.48 -32.78
C GLN A 224 1.60 -25.17 -33.48
N ASP A 225 2.11 -23.98 -33.30
CA ASP A 225 3.36 -23.48 -33.87
C ASP A 225 4.21 -22.76 -32.84
N TYR A 226 5.50 -22.71 -33.16
CA TYR A 226 6.54 -22.09 -32.31
C TYR A 226 6.28 -20.60 -32.06
N GLN A 227 5.84 -19.85 -33.09
CA GLN A 227 5.69 -18.40 -32.98
C GLN A 227 4.55 -18.02 -32.04
N THR A 228 3.43 -18.72 -32.14
CA THR A 228 2.27 -18.53 -31.25
C THR A 228 2.60 -18.81 -29.82
N ALA A 229 3.36 -19.89 -29.52
CA ALA A 229 3.80 -20.18 -28.15
C ALA A 229 4.77 -19.13 -27.61
N ARG A 230 5.73 -18.71 -28.44
CA ARG A 230 6.75 -17.72 -28.09
C ARG A 230 6.16 -16.35 -27.77
N SER A 231 5.18 -15.91 -28.53
CA SER A 231 4.58 -14.57 -28.40
C SER A 231 3.49 -14.50 -27.31
N ALA A 232 3.13 -15.61 -26.69
CA ALA A 232 1.97 -15.70 -25.79
C ALA A 232 1.97 -14.68 -24.63
N PHE A 233 3.13 -14.29 -24.13
CA PHE A 233 3.27 -13.35 -23.02
C PHE A 233 3.75 -11.95 -23.43
N TRP A 234 3.90 -11.63 -24.73
CA TRP A 234 4.47 -10.35 -25.16
C TRP A 234 3.65 -9.13 -24.71
N ASP A 235 2.31 -9.26 -24.73
CA ASP A 235 1.38 -8.19 -24.37
C ASP A 235 0.92 -8.28 -22.90
N VAL A 236 1.53 -9.18 -22.12
CA VAL A 236 1.15 -9.40 -20.73
C VAL A 236 2.21 -8.81 -19.79
N ASP A 237 1.79 -7.88 -18.95
CA ASP A 237 2.65 -7.26 -17.92
C ASP A 237 2.86 -8.22 -16.74
N ILE A 238 3.82 -9.13 -16.90
CA ILE A 238 4.19 -10.14 -15.90
C ILE A 238 5.70 -10.32 -15.82
N ASP A 239 6.22 -10.44 -14.61
CA ASP A 239 7.64 -10.71 -14.40
C ASP A 239 8.05 -12.11 -14.90
N PRO A 240 9.26 -12.28 -15.44
CA PRO A 240 9.76 -13.57 -15.93
C PRO A 240 9.69 -14.71 -14.91
N ASP A 241 9.99 -14.44 -13.64
CA ASP A 241 9.85 -15.41 -12.55
C ASP A 241 8.41 -15.90 -12.40
N MET A 242 7.50 -14.95 -12.41
CA MET A 242 6.07 -15.24 -12.29
C MET A 242 5.57 -16.02 -13.52
N GLN A 243 6.03 -15.68 -14.73
CA GLN A 243 5.72 -16.40 -15.94
C GLN A 243 6.13 -17.88 -15.85
N MET A 244 7.36 -18.15 -15.37
CA MET A 244 7.85 -19.53 -15.19
C MET A 244 7.02 -20.31 -14.16
N LEU A 245 6.65 -19.68 -13.03
CA LEU A 245 5.79 -20.30 -12.01
C LEU A 245 4.40 -20.68 -12.57
N TRP A 246 3.81 -19.83 -13.42
CA TRP A 246 2.55 -20.14 -14.07
C TRP A 246 2.65 -21.32 -15.05
N ILE A 247 3.73 -21.43 -15.78
CA ILE A 247 3.98 -22.56 -16.68
C ILE A 247 4.22 -23.83 -15.86
N GLU A 248 5.08 -23.77 -14.82
CA GLU A 248 5.38 -24.89 -13.93
C GLU A 248 4.12 -25.51 -13.32
N GLU A 249 3.26 -24.70 -12.71
CA GLU A 249 2.04 -25.15 -12.05
C GLU A 249 1.08 -25.87 -13.02
N ASN A 250 1.10 -25.50 -14.31
CA ASN A 250 0.12 -25.99 -15.28
C ASN A 250 0.63 -27.10 -16.20
N ILE A 251 1.92 -27.40 -16.24
CA ILE A 251 2.45 -28.55 -16.97
C ILE A 251 1.74 -29.85 -16.57
N PRO A 252 1.62 -30.23 -15.28
CA PRO A 252 0.95 -31.49 -14.91
C PRO A 252 -0.55 -31.52 -15.21
N ASN A 253 -1.17 -30.33 -15.33
CA ASN A 253 -2.60 -30.24 -15.64
C ASN A 253 -2.87 -30.44 -17.14
N GLU A 254 -1.97 -30.01 -18.00
CA GLU A 254 -2.12 -30.06 -19.45
C GLU A 254 -1.62 -31.36 -20.06
N TYR A 255 -0.43 -31.83 -19.66
CA TYR A 255 0.20 -33.02 -20.23
C TYR A 255 -0.28 -34.28 -19.51
N THR A 256 -0.73 -35.28 -20.30
CA THR A 256 -1.19 -36.58 -19.77
C THR A 256 -0.11 -37.67 -19.83
N SER A 257 0.83 -37.54 -20.74
CA SER A 257 1.96 -38.47 -20.87
C SER A 257 3.10 -38.08 -19.95
N LEU A 258 3.60 -39.01 -19.15
CA LEU A 258 4.78 -38.79 -18.30
C LEU A 258 6.04 -38.42 -19.11
N SER A 259 6.14 -38.92 -20.37
CA SER A 259 7.22 -38.52 -21.27
C SER A 259 7.15 -37.04 -21.63
N ASP A 260 5.95 -36.53 -21.93
CA ASP A 260 5.74 -35.14 -22.34
C ASP A 260 5.95 -34.21 -21.12
N VAL A 261 5.47 -34.63 -19.92
CA VAL A 261 5.74 -33.92 -18.67
C VAL A 261 7.23 -33.83 -18.41
N LYS A 262 7.98 -34.92 -18.54
CA LYS A 262 9.44 -34.95 -18.38
C LYS A 262 10.11 -33.98 -19.35
N ASP A 263 9.79 -34.06 -20.64
CA ASP A 263 10.39 -33.23 -21.66
C ASP A 263 10.07 -31.74 -21.43
N ALA A 264 8.84 -31.41 -20.99
CA ALA A 264 8.42 -30.04 -20.63
C ALA A 264 9.21 -29.49 -19.44
N PHE A 265 9.36 -30.28 -18.37
CA PHE A 265 10.16 -29.86 -17.22
C PHE A 265 11.64 -29.75 -17.54
N GLU A 266 12.18 -30.52 -18.48
CA GLU A 266 13.56 -30.36 -18.93
C GLU A 266 13.77 -29.02 -19.63
N TYR A 267 12.86 -28.58 -20.50
CA TYR A 267 12.91 -27.24 -21.10
C TYR A 267 12.78 -26.14 -20.04
N LEU A 268 11.85 -26.28 -19.09
CA LEU A 268 11.67 -25.31 -18.02
C LEU A 268 12.88 -25.23 -17.10
N SER A 269 13.50 -26.36 -16.75
CA SER A 269 14.73 -26.42 -15.97
C SER A 269 15.89 -25.68 -16.65
N ARG A 270 16.02 -25.85 -17.98
CA ARG A 270 17.03 -25.10 -18.75
C ARG A 270 16.72 -23.59 -18.74
N ALA A 271 15.46 -23.19 -18.83
CA ALA A 271 15.05 -21.80 -18.71
C ALA A 271 15.46 -21.21 -17.35
N ASP A 272 15.21 -21.93 -16.27
CA ASP A 272 15.59 -21.53 -14.90
C ASP A 272 17.10 -21.36 -14.75
N VAL A 273 17.91 -22.26 -15.32
CA VAL A 273 19.37 -22.12 -15.35
C VAL A 273 19.82 -20.84 -16.06
N PHE A 274 19.20 -20.50 -17.21
CA PHE A 274 19.49 -19.24 -17.89
C PHE A 274 19.09 -18.04 -17.03
N TYR A 275 17.91 -18.08 -16.41
CA TYR A 275 17.42 -17.02 -15.56
C TYR A 275 18.30 -16.82 -14.31
N GLY A 276 18.73 -17.90 -13.66
CA GLY A 276 19.70 -17.84 -12.57
C GLY A 276 21.05 -17.25 -12.96
N ARG A 277 21.51 -17.47 -14.21
CA ARG A 277 22.71 -16.82 -14.76
C ARG A 277 22.52 -15.32 -14.99
N ILE A 278 21.33 -14.91 -15.47
CA ILE A 278 20.97 -13.50 -15.63
C ILE A 278 21.06 -12.78 -14.29
N SER A 279 20.42 -13.32 -13.26
CA SER A 279 20.38 -12.73 -11.92
C SER A 279 21.80 -12.57 -11.32
N ARG A 280 22.66 -13.57 -11.50
CA ARG A 280 24.03 -13.54 -10.94
C ARG A 280 24.99 -12.65 -11.73
N ARG A 281 24.88 -12.63 -13.06
CA ARG A 281 25.86 -11.97 -13.95
C ARG A 281 25.36 -10.68 -14.55
N GLN A 282 24.11 -10.31 -14.27
CA GLN A 282 23.42 -9.13 -14.86
C GLN A 282 23.42 -9.14 -16.40
N SER A 283 23.43 -10.34 -17.00
CA SER A 283 23.50 -10.54 -18.46
C SER A 283 22.11 -10.69 -19.06
N TRP A 284 21.40 -9.57 -19.18
CA TRP A 284 20.01 -9.52 -19.64
C TRP A 284 19.78 -10.01 -21.08
N GLY A 285 20.82 -10.08 -21.90
CA GLY A 285 20.73 -10.65 -23.25
C GLY A 285 20.32 -12.14 -23.28
N LEU A 286 20.47 -12.86 -22.16
CA LEU A 286 20.05 -14.26 -22.02
C LEU A 286 18.54 -14.41 -21.73
N LEU A 287 17.84 -13.32 -21.38
CA LEU A 287 16.43 -13.37 -21.01
C LEU A 287 15.56 -13.92 -22.14
N ARG A 288 15.86 -13.52 -23.35
CA ARG A 288 15.18 -14.02 -24.56
C ARG A 288 15.18 -15.55 -24.64
N TYR A 289 16.34 -16.16 -24.38
CA TYR A 289 16.49 -17.63 -24.42
C TYR A 289 15.76 -18.31 -23.26
N ALA A 290 15.78 -17.73 -22.07
CA ALA A 290 15.03 -18.23 -20.92
C ALA A 290 13.53 -18.25 -21.20
N LEU A 291 12.99 -17.14 -21.71
CA LEU A 291 11.57 -17.03 -22.02
C LEU A 291 11.15 -17.94 -23.18
N GLU A 292 11.95 -18.06 -24.23
CA GLU A 292 11.69 -18.96 -25.35
C GLU A 292 11.65 -20.44 -24.91
N LEU A 293 12.57 -20.86 -24.03
CA LEU A 293 12.57 -22.21 -23.48
C LEU A 293 11.35 -22.45 -22.57
N ALA A 294 10.98 -21.49 -21.74
CA ALA A 294 9.84 -21.60 -20.85
C ALA A 294 8.50 -21.65 -21.61
N THR A 295 8.38 -21.01 -22.77
CA THR A 295 7.15 -20.98 -23.57
C THR A 295 7.17 -21.98 -24.72
N ALA A 296 7.85 -21.65 -25.80
CA ALA A 296 7.90 -22.49 -27.02
C ALA A 296 8.60 -23.83 -26.79
N GLY A 297 9.63 -23.88 -25.94
CA GLY A 297 10.27 -25.13 -25.54
C GLY A 297 9.29 -26.07 -24.84
N VAL A 298 8.60 -25.57 -23.82
CA VAL A 298 7.57 -26.34 -23.11
C VAL A 298 6.45 -26.78 -24.05
N ALA A 299 5.93 -25.87 -24.90
CA ALA A 299 4.91 -26.21 -25.89
C ALA A 299 5.33 -27.33 -26.85
N SER A 300 6.60 -27.36 -27.27
CA SER A 300 7.14 -28.36 -28.18
C SER A 300 7.27 -29.77 -27.59
N ALA A 301 7.25 -29.89 -26.24
CA ALA A 301 7.28 -31.18 -25.58
C ALA A 301 6.04 -32.03 -25.81
N LYS A 302 4.95 -31.41 -26.22
CA LYS A 302 3.65 -32.07 -26.46
C LYS A 302 3.65 -32.85 -27.79
N LYS A 303 3.61 -34.19 -27.72
CA LYS A 303 3.61 -35.08 -28.87
C LYS A 303 2.23 -35.35 -29.43
N GLN A 304 1.18 -35.24 -28.61
CA GLN A 304 -0.20 -35.47 -28.99
C GLN A 304 -1.11 -34.32 -28.59
N ASN A 305 -1.81 -33.71 -29.51
CA ASN A 305 -2.82 -32.71 -29.25
C ASN A 305 -4.10 -33.38 -28.73
N ALA A 306 -4.24 -33.51 -27.43
CA ALA A 306 -5.51 -33.85 -26.82
C ALA A 306 -6.39 -32.58 -26.80
N ASN A 307 -7.50 -32.59 -27.52
CA ASN A 307 -8.51 -31.52 -27.49
C ASN A 307 -9.31 -31.61 -26.19
N ARG A 308 -8.62 -31.38 -25.07
CA ARG A 308 -9.16 -31.44 -23.70
C ARG A 308 -9.34 -30.04 -23.15
N PHE A 309 -10.47 -29.79 -22.48
CA PHE A 309 -10.64 -28.60 -21.68
C PHE A 309 -9.82 -28.76 -20.41
N VAL A 310 -8.86 -27.85 -20.16
CA VAL A 310 -8.02 -27.82 -18.94
C VAL A 310 -8.29 -26.51 -18.22
N LYS A 311 -8.59 -26.61 -16.94
CA LYS A 311 -8.69 -25.46 -16.04
C LYS A 311 -7.32 -25.13 -15.48
N TYR A 312 -6.70 -24.08 -16.01
CA TYR A 312 -5.41 -23.60 -15.50
C TYR A 312 -5.55 -23.01 -14.11
N ARG A 313 -4.48 -23.11 -13.31
CA ARG A 313 -4.45 -22.72 -11.90
C ARG A 313 -3.39 -21.67 -11.66
N PHE A 314 -3.67 -20.82 -10.66
CA PHE A 314 -2.69 -19.89 -10.11
C PHE A 314 -1.57 -20.66 -9.41
N PRO A 315 -0.30 -20.21 -9.45
CA PRO A 315 0.83 -20.89 -8.79
C PRO A 315 0.58 -21.17 -7.32
N SER A 316 0.43 -22.44 -6.95
CA SER A 316 0.12 -22.90 -5.59
C SER A 316 1.27 -22.60 -4.61
N TYR A 317 2.50 -22.54 -5.11
CA TYR A 317 3.67 -22.13 -4.35
C TYR A 317 3.49 -20.76 -3.70
N LEU A 318 3.01 -19.76 -4.45
CA LEU A 318 2.80 -18.39 -3.95
C LEU A 318 1.71 -18.34 -2.89
N GLN A 319 0.62 -19.07 -3.08
CA GLN A 319 -0.44 -19.17 -2.08
C GLN A 319 0.11 -19.76 -0.77
N ARG A 320 0.84 -20.87 -0.84
CA ARG A 320 1.48 -21.49 0.34
C ARG A 320 2.46 -20.53 1.03
N MET A 321 3.25 -19.80 0.26
CA MET A 321 4.18 -18.80 0.79
C MET A 321 3.45 -17.65 1.48
N SER A 322 2.32 -17.19 0.95
CA SER A 322 1.49 -16.14 1.56
C SER A 322 0.88 -16.62 2.88
N TYR A 323 0.24 -17.79 2.92
CA TYR A 323 -0.36 -18.34 4.13
C TYR A 323 0.64 -18.59 5.27
N THR A 324 1.91 -18.84 4.93
CA THR A 324 2.95 -19.14 5.93
C THR A 324 3.83 -17.95 6.33
N ILE A 325 3.55 -16.73 5.82
CA ILE A 325 4.39 -15.53 6.09
C ILE A 325 4.52 -15.28 7.60
N SER A 326 3.41 -15.21 8.33
CA SER A 326 3.41 -14.93 9.78
C SER A 326 4.12 -16.03 10.57
N SER A 327 3.83 -17.30 10.27
CA SER A 327 4.49 -18.42 10.93
C SER A 327 5.99 -18.44 10.69
N ARG A 328 6.43 -18.18 9.45
CA ARG A 328 7.86 -18.09 9.11
C ARG A 328 8.55 -16.91 9.79
N ALA A 329 7.86 -15.77 9.92
CA ALA A 329 8.40 -14.61 10.63
C ALA A 329 8.65 -14.92 12.11
N ILE A 330 7.70 -15.61 12.77
CA ILE A 330 7.82 -16.03 14.17
C ILE A 330 8.99 -17.01 14.33
N ILE A 331 9.09 -18.02 13.46
CA ILE A 331 10.18 -19.01 13.49
C ILE A 331 11.53 -18.34 13.26
N ASN A 332 11.64 -17.43 12.28
CA ASN A 332 12.87 -16.68 12.03
C ASN A 332 13.27 -15.79 13.22
N SER A 333 12.31 -15.16 13.90
CA SER A 333 12.55 -14.40 15.13
C SER A 333 13.12 -15.30 16.23
N ALA A 334 12.50 -16.45 16.46
CA ALA A 334 12.99 -17.43 17.43
C ALA A 334 14.39 -17.94 17.09
N CYS A 335 14.62 -18.33 15.83
CA CYS A 335 15.93 -18.80 15.38
C CYS A 335 17.02 -17.72 15.50
N ARG A 336 16.69 -16.46 15.29
CA ARG A 336 17.61 -15.33 15.51
C ARG A 336 18.00 -15.20 16.97
N LYS A 337 17.04 -15.23 17.89
CA LYS A 337 17.29 -15.15 19.34
C LYS A 337 18.14 -16.30 19.84
N ILE A 338 17.88 -17.52 19.37
CA ILE A 338 18.70 -18.70 19.68
C ILE A 338 20.11 -18.52 19.13
N GLY A 339 20.23 -18.10 17.88
CA GLY A 339 21.51 -17.90 17.20
C GLY A 339 22.40 -16.86 17.90
N GLU A 340 21.83 -15.75 18.38
CA GLU A 340 22.54 -14.73 19.16
C GLU A 340 23.21 -15.31 20.41
N ARG A 341 22.58 -16.32 21.06
CA ARG A 341 23.11 -16.98 22.26
C ARG A 341 24.09 -18.13 21.96
N MET A 342 23.94 -18.74 20.80
CA MET A 342 24.76 -19.88 20.40
C MET A 342 25.88 -19.48 19.40
N HIS A 343 26.00 -18.21 19.07
CA HIS A 343 26.94 -17.69 18.06
C HIS A 343 26.77 -18.35 16.69
N LEU A 344 25.50 -18.63 16.31
CA LEU A 344 25.11 -19.22 15.03
C LEU A 344 24.24 -18.25 14.24
N SER A 345 24.28 -18.35 12.90
CA SER A 345 23.31 -17.64 12.08
C SER A 345 21.90 -18.22 12.23
N SER A 346 20.87 -17.40 12.06
CA SER A 346 19.45 -17.83 12.09
C SER A 346 19.20 -19.03 11.15
N LYS A 347 19.87 -19.08 10.00
CA LYS A 347 19.76 -20.16 9.01
C LYS A 347 20.39 -21.47 9.51
N GLU A 348 21.53 -21.42 10.16
CA GLU A 348 22.19 -22.59 10.77
C GLU A 348 21.34 -23.15 11.91
N VAL A 349 20.80 -22.28 12.77
CA VAL A 349 19.85 -22.70 13.83
C VAL A 349 18.64 -23.39 13.21
N GLN A 350 18.07 -22.85 12.14
CA GLN A 350 16.91 -23.45 11.49
C GLN A 350 17.22 -24.82 10.88
N MET A 351 18.38 -25.00 10.28
CA MET A 351 18.83 -26.30 9.75
C MET A 351 19.02 -27.35 10.86
N GLN A 352 19.52 -26.91 12.01
CA GLN A 352 19.84 -27.79 13.15
C GLN A 352 18.77 -27.80 14.23
N ILE A 353 17.61 -27.16 13.99
CA ILE A 353 16.60 -26.92 15.02
C ILE A 353 16.15 -28.20 15.73
N ARG A 354 16.09 -29.32 15.04
CA ARG A 354 15.72 -30.63 15.60
C ARG A 354 16.65 -31.09 16.70
N PHE A 355 17.92 -30.80 16.57
CA PHE A 355 18.95 -31.18 17.54
C PHE A 355 19.07 -30.17 18.68
N ILE A 356 18.88 -28.89 18.35
CA ILE A 356 19.05 -27.77 19.27
C ILE A 356 17.81 -27.60 20.18
N LEU A 357 16.59 -27.80 19.66
CA LEU A 357 15.35 -27.49 20.35
C LEU A 357 15.20 -28.21 21.71
N PRO A 358 15.53 -29.50 21.89
CA PRO A 358 15.45 -30.16 23.21
C PRO A 358 16.29 -29.48 24.30
N PHE A 359 17.42 -28.86 23.93
CA PHE A 359 18.26 -28.09 24.85
C PHE A 359 17.70 -26.70 25.12
N VAL A 360 17.16 -26.04 24.11
CA VAL A 360 16.55 -24.71 24.22
C VAL A 360 15.30 -24.76 25.12
N LEU A 361 14.50 -25.81 24.99
CA LEU A 361 13.27 -25.99 25.80
C LEU A 361 13.54 -26.23 27.30
N LYS A 362 14.76 -26.62 27.68
CA LYS A 362 15.12 -26.74 29.11
C LYS A 362 15.21 -25.37 29.79
N ASN A 363 15.61 -24.34 29.07
CA ASN A 363 15.78 -22.97 29.59
C ASN A 363 15.34 -21.93 28.56
N PRO A 364 14.03 -21.82 28.24
CA PRO A 364 13.55 -20.93 27.19
C PRO A 364 13.75 -19.43 27.53
N GLU A 365 13.75 -19.09 28.83
CA GLU A 365 14.00 -17.73 29.32
C GLU A 365 15.41 -17.25 28.99
N TYR A 366 16.40 -18.13 29.03
CA TYR A 366 17.78 -17.79 28.66
C TYR A 366 17.86 -17.28 27.21
N TYR A 367 17.05 -17.87 26.32
CA TYR A 367 16.98 -17.47 24.90
C TYR A 367 15.95 -16.37 24.65
N LYS A 368 15.26 -15.87 25.68
CA LYS A 368 14.21 -14.82 25.59
C LYS A 368 13.10 -15.20 24.59
N LEU A 369 12.70 -16.45 24.58
CA LEU A 369 11.64 -16.93 23.70
C LEU A 369 10.26 -16.66 24.32
N SER A 370 9.31 -16.21 23.48
CA SER A 370 7.91 -16.10 23.87
C SER A 370 7.18 -17.45 23.73
N ASP A 371 6.04 -17.60 24.42
CA ASP A 371 5.19 -18.79 24.31
C ASP A 371 4.72 -19.06 22.87
N THR A 372 4.49 -18.00 22.12
CA THR A 372 4.12 -18.09 20.69
C THR A 372 5.24 -18.64 19.82
N GLU A 373 6.47 -18.24 20.09
CA GLU A 373 7.68 -18.71 19.40
C GLU A 373 7.94 -20.20 19.72
N ILE A 374 7.80 -20.58 20.99
CA ILE A 374 7.96 -21.99 21.43
C ILE A 374 6.91 -22.88 20.75
N LYS A 375 5.63 -22.50 20.78
CA LYS A 375 4.55 -23.24 20.11
C LYS A 375 4.80 -23.38 18.61
N SER A 376 5.27 -22.32 17.94
CA SER A 376 5.56 -22.35 16.51
C SER A 376 6.73 -23.29 16.18
N LEU A 377 7.80 -23.29 16.99
CA LEU A 377 8.93 -24.23 16.83
C LEU A 377 8.51 -25.68 17.02
N LEU A 378 7.67 -25.97 18.03
CA LEU A 378 7.13 -27.31 18.27
C LEU A 378 6.21 -27.79 17.14
N SER A 379 5.39 -26.88 16.58
CA SER A 379 4.49 -27.21 15.48
C SER A 379 5.25 -27.55 14.18
N GLU A 380 6.40 -26.95 13.95
CA GLU A 380 7.28 -27.25 12.81
C GLU A 380 7.87 -28.66 12.89
N LEU A 381 8.22 -29.11 14.09
CA LEU A 381 8.74 -30.47 14.33
C LEU A 381 7.66 -31.54 14.25
N GLY A 382 6.41 -31.23 14.61
CA GLY A 382 5.30 -32.17 14.57
C GLY A 382 4.66 -32.38 13.20
N LYS A 383 5.08 -31.65 12.19
CA LYS A 383 4.55 -31.73 10.81
C LYS A 383 5.25 -32.72 9.89
N LYS A 384 6.05 -33.66 10.41
CA LYS A 384 6.70 -34.71 9.60
C LYS A 384 6.38 -36.09 10.11
#